data_f3b6e945467e186c7907c745ad6ec48f
#
_entry.id   f3b6e945467e186c7907c745ad6ec48f
#
_cell.length_a   1.000
_cell.length_b   1.000
_cell.length_c   1.000
_cell.angle_alpha   90.00
_cell.angle_beta   90.00
_cell.angle_gamma   90.00
#
_symmetry.space_group_name_H-M   'P 1'
#
loop_
_entity.id
_entity.type
_entity.pdbx_description
1 polymer ?
#
loop_
_entity_poly.entity_id
_entity_poly.type
_entity_poly.pdbx_seq_one_letter_code
_entity_poly.pdbx_strand_id
1 'polypeptide(L)'
;MCGRRFYIAFLAPMSMAVTLLMVSGVGARQQPALPVQPTATQQVIPPQRTGTTALPGQVIVDADHPQWLKRHGAGPFFMCGPGDPEGFLYRGTRNPDGTRSGDQMALIEKLEGTGANCIYLMAVRSHGGDGDSTHNPFVDSDPTKGLDRDILNQWETWFAEMDSHGIVIFFFVYDDSARIWNTGDTVGAEERSFLHGLVDRFEHHKHLIWCVAEEYEERYSAARVSRIAAEIRAADDYDHAIAVHKLNGLSFAEFADDPYIDQFAVQYNVDTAGTLHSAVVGTFATAAGRYNLNLSEAADYGTGAAARRKSWAIAMGGAYVMILGMDIAGTAVSDLEDCGRLVRFFESTDFYQMAPHDELAFGGTEYVLARPGDSYIAYASNLSGQMGLRQMTQGLYDLKWYDVATGAEVRQRRVAVSAGDRAWSKPADIGTELALYVKRCGDLDVDAD
;
A
#
# COMPACT_ATOMS: atom_id res chain seq x y z
N MET A 1 24.80 -12.54 -18.50
CA MET A 1 26.03 -12.07 -17.84
C MET A 1 26.17 -10.61 -18.14
N CYS A 2 25.68 -9.74 -17.31
CA CYS A 2 25.94 -8.30 -17.39
C CYS A 2 26.20 -7.83 -15.96
N GLY A 3 27.44 -7.38 -15.69
CA GLY A 3 27.88 -7.07 -14.33
C GLY A 3 27.49 -5.65 -13.95
N ARG A 4 26.76 -5.52 -12.89
CA ARG A 4 26.54 -4.23 -12.20
C ARG A 4 27.83 -3.80 -11.51
N ARG A 5 28.33 -2.64 -11.83
CA ARG A 5 29.46 -1.99 -11.16
C ARG A 5 28.93 -1.13 -10.02
N PHE A 6 29.24 -1.49 -8.80
CA PHE A 6 29.10 -0.62 -7.62
C PHE A 6 30.17 0.46 -7.63
N TYR A 7 29.78 1.72 -7.53
CA TYR A 7 30.67 2.83 -7.20
C TYR A 7 30.60 3.12 -5.71
N ILE A 8 31.70 2.84 -5.02
CA ILE A 8 31.91 3.27 -3.63
C ILE A 8 32.61 4.64 -3.69
N ALA A 9 31.95 5.69 -3.23
CA ALA A 9 32.54 7.01 -3.07
C ALA A 9 33.11 7.16 -1.67
N PHE A 10 34.43 7.32 -1.56
CA PHE A 10 35.13 7.70 -0.34
C PHE A 10 34.99 9.19 -0.09
N LEU A 11 34.40 9.60 1.03
CA LEU A 11 34.43 10.97 1.54
C LEU A 11 35.58 11.11 2.54
N ALA A 12 36.53 11.98 2.24
CA ALA A 12 37.57 12.41 3.16
C ALA A 12 37.07 13.59 4.03
N PRO A 13 37.48 13.69 5.30
CA PRO A 13 37.06 14.78 6.16
C PRO A 13 37.89 16.05 5.92
N MET A 14 37.24 17.16 5.67
CA MET A 14 37.84 18.48 5.62
C MET A 14 37.74 19.17 6.99
N SER A 15 38.88 19.36 7.65
CA SER A 15 39.00 20.18 8.85
C SER A 15 38.89 21.67 8.50
N MET A 16 37.98 22.36 9.14
CA MET A 16 37.87 23.83 9.05
C MET A 16 38.34 24.47 10.37
N ALA A 17 39.42 25.22 10.32
CA ALA A 17 39.91 26.02 11.43
C ALA A 17 39.08 27.31 11.56
N VAL A 18 38.58 27.58 12.76
CA VAL A 18 37.87 28.80 13.09
C VAL A 18 38.87 29.83 13.65
N THR A 19 39.04 30.95 12.96
CA THR A 19 39.81 32.09 13.46
C THR A 19 38.88 33.07 14.12
N LEU A 20 39.10 33.32 15.40
CA LEU A 20 38.34 34.26 16.24
C LEU A 20 38.92 35.68 16.05
N LEU A 21 38.13 36.61 15.48
CA LEU A 21 38.46 38.05 15.49
C LEU A 21 37.55 38.73 16.49
N MET A 22 38.17 39.30 17.52
CA MET A 22 37.52 40.24 18.43
C MET A 22 37.51 41.64 17.83
N VAL A 23 36.34 42.23 17.70
CA VAL A 23 36.19 43.67 17.42
C VAL A 23 35.29 44.25 18.52
N SER A 24 35.84 45.16 19.32
CA SER A 24 35.15 46.01 20.27
C SER A 24 34.62 47.26 19.56
N GLY A 25 33.35 47.60 19.77
CA GLY A 25 32.81 48.82 19.17
C GLY A 25 31.41 49.19 19.59
N VAL A 26 31.28 50.10 20.54
CA VAL A 26 30.31 51.22 20.69
C VAL A 26 28.79 50.89 20.55
N GLY A 27 28.08 51.15 21.65
CA GLY A 27 26.64 51.01 21.78
C GLY A 27 25.81 51.96 20.95
N ALA A 28 24.85 51.45 20.24
CA ALA A 28 23.68 52.13 19.75
C ALA A 28 22.44 51.59 20.46
N ARG A 29 21.65 52.48 21.07
CA ARG A 29 20.37 52.16 21.70
C ARG A 29 19.41 51.65 20.63
N GLN A 30 19.01 50.38 20.70
CA GLN A 30 17.91 49.83 19.90
C GLN A 30 16.58 50.22 20.56
N GLN A 31 15.67 50.77 19.77
CA GLN A 31 14.25 50.89 20.11
C GLN A 31 13.63 49.50 20.16
N PRO A 32 12.67 49.20 21.06
CA PRO A 32 12.00 47.94 21.11
C PRO A 32 11.18 47.72 19.82
N ALA A 33 11.41 46.60 19.14
CA ALA A 33 10.61 46.20 18.02
C ALA A 33 9.18 45.87 18.45
N LEU A 34 8.20 46.40 17.72
CA LEU A 34 6.79 46.05 17.89
C LEU A 34 6.60 44.57 17.67
N PRO A 35 5.72 43.89 18.42
CA PRO A 35 5.46 42.45 18.19
C PRO A 35 4.87 42.26 16.80
N VAL A 36 5.54 41.45 16.00
CA VAL A 36 5.01 40.93 14.72
C VAL A 36 3.82 40.03 15.06
N GLN A 37 2.62 40.48 14.67
CA GLN A 37 1.44 39.63 14.76
C GLN A 37 1.67 38.41 13.86
N PRO A 38 1.36 37.17 14.31
CA PRO A 38 1.41 36.00 13.44
C PRO A 38 0.45 36.23 12.29
N THR A 39 0.96 36.17 11.07
CA THR A 39 0.15 36.11 9.84
C THR A 39 -0.80 34.94 9.99
N ALA A 40 -2.09 35.22 9.92
CA ALA A 40 -3.10 34.19 9.94
C ALA A 40 -2.76 33.19 8.83
N THR A 41 -2.43 31.95 9.20
CA THR A 41 -2.34 30.83 8.30
C THR A 41 -3.71 30.74 7.63
N GLN A 42 -3.78 31.00 6.31
CA GLN A 42 -4.98 30.70 5.55
C GLN A 42 -5.24 29.23 5.74
N GLN A 43 -6.29 28.89 6.46
CA GLN A 43 -6.84 27.53 6.44
C GLN A 43 -7.16 27.22 4.99
N VAL A 44 -6.42 26.31 4.40
CA VAL A 44 -6.78 25.68 3.14
C VAL A 44 -8.06 24.91 3.46
N ILE A 45 -9.20 25.48 3.08
CA ILE A 45 -10.48 24.75 3.14
C ILE A 45 -10.30 23.60 2.16
N PRO A 46 -10.36 22.33 2.59
CA PRO A 46 -10.31 21.22 1.65
C PRO A 46 -11.42 21.42 0.63
N PRO A 47 -11.19 21.14 -0.66
CA PRO A 47 -12.23 21.22 -1.65
C PRO A 47 -13.40 20.36 -1.17
N GLN A 48 -14.60 20.94 -1.13
CA GLN A 48 -15.78 20.13 -0.88
C GLN A 48 -15.82 19.06 -1.97
N ARG A 49 -15.68 17.78 -1.55
CA ARG A 49 -15.91 16.64 -2.44
C ARG A 49 -17.27 16.89 -3.08
N THR A 50 -17.28 17.18 -4.37
CA THR A 50 -18.52 17.33 -5.13
C THR A 50 -19.10 15.92 -5.19
N GLY A 51 -20.14 15.66 -4.40
CA GLY A 51 -20.64 14.35 -4.06
C GLY A 51 -20.99 13.49 -5.28
N THR A 52 -20.02 12.78 -5.75
CA THR A 52 -20.18 11.65 -6.65
C THR A 52 -20.30 10.38 -5.82
N THR A 53 -21.21 9.54 -6.21
CA THR A 53 -21.48 8.31 -5.47
C THR A 53 -20.51 7.26 -5.99
N ALA A 54 -19.68 6.70 -5.13
CA ALA A 54 -18.83 5.56 -5.47
C ALA A 54 -19.65 4.45 -6.15
N LEU A 55 -19.06 3.78 -7.12
CA LEU A 55 -19.69 2.67 -7.84
C LEU A 55 -19.95 1.49 -6.88
N PRO A 56 -21.04 0.75 -7.03
CA PRO A 56 -21.25 -0.47 -6.25
C PRO A 56 -20.09 -1.46 -6.41
N GLY A 57 -19.48 -1.85 -5.30
CA GLY A 57 -18.31 -2.73 -5.27
C GLY A 57 -16.96 -2.02 -5.50
N GLN A 58 -16.94 -0.73 -5.69
CA GLN A 58 -15.71 0.05 -5.85
C GLN A 58 -14.84 -0.02 -4.58
N VAL A 59 -13.53 -0.15 -4.75
CA VAL A 59 -12.56 -0.03 -3.67
C VAL A 59 -12.42 1.44 -3.29
N ILE A 60 -12.81 1.76 -2.05
CA ILE A 60 -12.79 3.11 -1.51
C ILE A 60 -12.13 3.12 -0.12
N VAL A 61 -11.70 4.29 0.33
CA VAL A 61 -11.28 4.47 1.72
C VAL A 61 -12.47 4.22 2.66
N ASP A 62 -12.26 3.46 3.73
CA ASP A 62 -13.28 3.31 4.75
C ASP A 62 -13.32 4.56 5.64
N ALA A 63 -14.35 5.38 5.50
CA ALA A 63 -14.48 6.62 6.25
C ALA A 63 -14.52 6.44 7.78
N ASP A 64 -14.98 5.27 8.25
CA ASP A 64 -15.02 4.93 9.67
C ASP A 64 -13.66 4.40 10.17
N HIS A 65 -12.85 3.85 9.26
CA HIS A 65 -11.54 3.26 9.53
C HIS A 65 -10.55 3.62 8.42
N PRO A 66 -10.06 4.88 8.31
CA PRO A 66 -9.26 5.36 7.17
C PRO A 66 -7.92 4.62 6.96
N GLN A 67 -7.47 3.85 7.95
CA GLN A 67 -6.33 2.93 7.82
C GLN A 67 -6.63 1.72 6.94
N TRP A 68 -7.86 1.55 6.47
CA TRP A 68 -8.29 0.44 5.65
C TRP A 68 -9.14 0.90 4.46
N LEU A 69 -9.16 0.06 3.44
CA LEU A 69 -10.04 0.17 2.28
C LEU A 69 -11.24 -0.78 2.45
N LYS A 70 -12.32 -0.50 1.75
CA LYS A 70 -13.49 -1.38 1.66
C LYS A 70 -14.07 -1.39 0.26
N ARG A 71 -14.90 -2.37 -0.05
CA ARG A 71 -15.76 -2.33 -1.24
C ARG A 71 -17.05 -1.58 -0.91
N HIS A 72 -17.37 -0.56 -1.69
CA HIS A 72 -18.60 0.22 -1.49
C HIS A 72 -19.84 -0.68 -1.58
N GLY A 73 -20.58 -0.77 -0.48
CA GLY A 73 -21.79 -1.61 -0.38
C GLY A 73 -21.54 -3.13 -0.30
N ALA A 74 -20.27 -3.60 -0.27
CA ALA A 74 -19.94 -5.03 -0.34
C ALA A 74 -18.98 -5.56 0.74
N GLY A 75 -18.58 -4.74 1.70
CA GLY A 75 -17.80 -5.17 2.88
C GLY A 75 -16.29 -5.01 2.76
N PRO A 76 -15.51 -5.71 3.59
CA PRO A 76 -14.07 -5.51 3.70
C PRO A 76 -13.32 -5.86 2.42
N PHE A 77 -12.17 -5.21 2.24
CA PHE A 77 -11.27 -5.45 1.13
C PHE A 77 -9.84 -5.56 1.63
N PHE A 78 -9.15 -6.63 1.24
CA PHE A 78 -7.73 -6.78 1.51
C PHE A 78 -6.95 -6.97 0.19
N MET A 79 -5.78 -6.35 0.06
CA MET A 79 -4.95 -6.41 -1.13
C MET A 79 -3.66 -7.16 -0.84
N CYS A 80 -3.39 -8.19 -1.63
CA CYS A 80 -2.11 -8.90 -1.65
C CYS A 80 -1.84 -9.45 -3.05
N GLY A 81 -0.68 -9.14 -3.60
CA GLY A 81 -0.30 -9.65 -4.92
C GLY A 81 1.10 -9.22 -5.31
N PRO A 82 1.53 -9.57 -6.54
CA PRO A 82 2.83 -9.19 -7.05
C PRO A 82 2.90 -7.69 -7.32
N GLY A 83 4.10 -7.16 -7.09
CA GLY A 83 4.43 -5.79 -7.47
C GLY A 83 4.82 -5.67 -8.93
N ASP A 84 5.11 -6.69 -9.66
CA ASP A 84 5.70 -6.65 -10.98
C ASP A 84 4.89 -5.71 -11.88
N PRO A 85 5.15 -4.69 -12.05
CA PRO A 85 5.50 -4.47 -13.18
C PRO A 85 5.52 -3.23 -13.75
N GLU A 86 6.51 -2.73 -13.38
CA GLU A 86 7.06 -1.61 -14.07
C GLU A 86 6.85 -1.68 -15.59
N GLY A 87 7.00 -2.87 -16.14
CA GLY A 87 6.83 -3.10 -17.58
C GLY A 87 5.47 -3.58 -18.04
N PHE A 88 4.47 -3.83 -17.20
CA PHE A 88 3.23 -4.51 -17.59
C PHE A 88 2.56 -3.91 -18.83
N LEU A 89 2.34 -2.60 -18.88
CA LEU A 89 1.68 -1.93 -20.00
C LEU A 89 2.53 -1.94 -21.29
N TYR A 90 3.84 -2.13 -21.17
CA TYR A 90 4.81 -2.03 -22.27
C TYR A 90 5.43 -3.38 -22.64
N ARG A 91 4.95 -4.48 -22.08
CA ARG A 91 5.42 -5.84 -22.40
C ARG A 91 5.16 -6.19 -23.87
N GLY A 92 6.11 -6.92 -24.45
CA GLY A 92 6.03 -7.40 -25.83
C GLY A 92 6.48 -6.39 -26.88
N THR A 93 6.18 -6.70 -28.13
CA THR A 93 6.62 -5.90 -29.28
C THR A 93 5.68 -4.70 -29.47
N ARG A 94 6.25 -3.50 -29.66
CA ARG A 94 5.50 -2.32 -30.05
C ARG A 94 5.03 -2.42 -31.50
N ASN A 95 3.76 -2.24 -31.72
CA ASN A 95 3.13 -2.20 -33.05
C ASN A 95 3.23 -0.78 -33.67
N PRO A 96 2.99 -0.64 -34.98
CA PRO A 96 3.04 0.66 -35.65
C PRO A 96 2.07 1.71 -35.09
N ASP A 97 0.94 1.29 -34.53
CA ASP A 97 -0.07 2.13 -33.89
C ASP A 97 0.23 2.44 -32.40
N GLY A 98 1.40 2.07 -31.91
CA GLY A 98 1.78 2.28 -30.51
C GLY A 98 1.36 1.20 -29.53
N THR A 99 0.40 0.33 -29.90
CA THR A 99 -0.03 -0.79 -29.07
C THR A 99 1.05 -1.83 -28.86
N ARG A 100 0.82 -2.79 -27.98
CA ARG A 100 1.79 -3.84 -27.65
C ARG A 100 1.22 -5.25 -27.92
N SER A 101 2.07 -6.11 -28.49
CA SER A 101 1.78 -7.53 -28.64
C SER A 101 2.55 -8.32 -27.59
N GLY A 102 2.00 -8.39 -26.39
CA GLY A 102 2.61 -9.03 -25.21
C GLY A 102 1.69 -10.08 -24.58
N ASP A 103 2.06 -10.51 -23.38
CA ASP A 103 1.42 -11.58 -22.62
C ASP A 103 0.47 -11.08 -21.51
N GLN A 104 0.07 -9.78 -21.54
CA GLN A 104 -0.71 -9.14 -20.49
C GLN A 104 -1.97 -9.92 -20.09
N MET A 105 -2.77 -10.38 -21.08
CA MET A 105 -3.97 -11.18 -20.80
C MET A 105 -3.64 -12.48 -20.07
N ALA A 106 -2.59 -13.18 -20.49
CA ALA A 106 -2.17 -14.41 -19.83
C ALA A 106 -1.68 -14.19 -18.40
N LEU A 107 -1.09 -13.03 -18.10
CA LEU A 107 -0.69 -12.64 -16.75
C LEU A 107 -1.92 -12.35 -15.87
N ILE A 108 -2.94 -11.68 -16.39
CA ILE A 108 -4.20 -11.43 -15.70
C ILE A 108 -4.90 -12.77 -15.38
N GLU A 109 -5.04 -13.67 -16.37
CA GLU A 109 -5.60 -15.03 -16.19
C GLU A 109 -4.84 -15.83 -15.13
N LYS A 110 -3.50 -15.72 -15.11
CA LYS A 110 -2.66 -16.37 -14.10
C LYS A 110 -2.97 -15.87 -12.70
N LEU A 111 -3.17 -14.57 -12.51
CA LEU A 111 -3.52 -13.99 -11.21
C LEU A 111 -4.92 -14.42 -10.76
N GLU A 112 -5.92 -14.34 -11.65
CA GLU A 112 -7.28 -14.78 -11.36
C GLU A 112 -7.32 -16.18 -10.76
N GLY A 113 -6.62 -17.13 -11.38
CA GLY A 113 -6.57 -18.52 -10.92
C GLY A 113 -5.96 -18.72 -9.53
N THR A 114 -5.18 -17.76 -9.04
CA THR A 114 -4.47 -17.84 -7.74
C THR A 114 -5.16 -17.06 -6.61
N GLY A 115 -5.94 -16.04 -6.96
CA GLY A 115 -6.56 -15.12 -6.01
C GLY A 115 -5.62 -14.03 -5.49
N ALA A 116 -4.40 -13.90 -6.03
CA ALA A 116 -3.61 -12.68 -5.92
C ALA A 116 -4.35 -11.55 -6.64
N ASN A 117 -4.49 -10.38 -6.01
CA ASN A 117 -5.49 -9.40 -6.44
C ASN A 117 -4.97 -7.99 -6.68
N CYS A 118 -3.75 -7.82 -7.15
CA CYS A 118 -3.25 -6.51 -7.58
C CYS A 118 -2.15 -6.61 -8.63
N ILE A 119 -2.05 -5.58 -9.47
CA ILE A 119 -0.93 -5.36 -10.39
C ILE A 119 -0.46 -3.91 -10.23
N TYR A 120 0.84 -3.75 -10.09
CA TYR A 120 1.57 -2.49 -10.04
C TYR A 120 1.95 -2.10 -11.48
N LEU A 121 1.48 -0.95 -11.97
CA LEU A 121 1.70 -0.56 -13.36
C LEU A 121 1.76 0.96 -13.53
N MET A 122 2.46 1.42 -14.58
CA MET A 122 2.83 2.83 -14.77
C MET A 122 2.45 3.36 -16.14
N ALA A 123 1.85 4.56 -16.18
CA ALA A 123 1.44 5.20 -17.43
C ALA A 123 2.62 5.79 -18.20
N VAL A 124 3.58 6.40 -17.53
CA VAL A 124 4.77 7.01 -18.16
C VAL A 124 6.04 6.49 -17.53
N ARG A 125 6.85 5.78 -18.34
CA ARG A 125 8.17 5.27 -17.97
C ARG A 125 9.30 5.88 -18.78
N SER A 126 9.01 6.81 -19.64
CA SER A 126 9.97 7.57 -20.46
C SER A 126 10.37 8.87 -19.77
N HIS A 127 11.23 9.66 -20.44
CA HIS A 127 11.62 11.01 -19.97
C HIS A 127 12.37 11.02 -18.63
N GLY A 128 13.23 10.05 -18.44
CA GLY A 128 14.08 9.94 -17.26
C GLY A 128 13.71 8.81 -16.31
N GLY A 129 12.58 8.13 -16.55
CA GLY A 129 12.24 6.87 -15.89
C GLY A 129 12.98 5.67 -16.50
N ASP A 130 12.74 4.49 -15.97
CA ASP A 130 13.43 3.24 -16.34
C ASP A 130 13.04 2.67 -17.70
N GLY A 131 11.98 3.18 -18.31
CA GLY A 131 11.53 2.77 -19.64
C GLY A 131 12.26 3.48 -20.79
N ASP A 132 12.05 2.98 -22.00
CA ASP A 132 12.56 3.63 -23.19
C ASP A 132 11.69 4.80 -23.66
N SER A 133 12.12 5.53 -24.71
CA SER A 133 11.42 6.70 -25.23
C SER A 133 10.00 6.43 -25.75
N THR A 134 9.61 5.17 -25.93
CA THR A 134 8.29 4.75 -26.39
C THR A 134 7.38 4.24 -25.27
N HIS A 135 7.85 4.23 -24.02
CA HIS A 135 7.10 3.78 -22.86
C HIS A 135 6.26 4.95 -22.28
N ASN A 136 5.32 5.42 -23.08
CA ASN A 136 4.38 6.49 -22.72
C ASN A 136 3.11 6.38 -23.58
N PRO A 137 1.99 6.97 -23.18
CA PRO A 137 0.71 6.88 -23.88
C PRO A 137 0.49 8.01 -24.90
N PHE A 138 1.52 8.66 -25.43
CA PHE A 138 1.35 9.78 -26.33
C PHE A 138 1.41 9.38 -27.81
N VAL A 139 0.62 10.08 -28.64
CA VAL A 139 0.68 9.93 -30.09
C VAL A 139 2.12 10.14 -30.58
N ASP A 140 2.64 9.18 -31.35
CA ASP A 140 4.05 9.14 -31.80
C ASP A 140 5.08 9.29 -30.67
N SER A 141 4.73 8.97 -29.44
CA SER A 141 5.52 9.19 -28.23
C SER A 141 5.89 10.67 -27.97
N ASP A 142 5.10 11.60 -28.49
CA ASP A 142 5.29 13.05 -28.35
C ASP A 142 4.23 13.65 -27.43
N PRO A 143 4.60 14.09 -26.20
CA PRO A 143 3.63 14.61 -25.23
C PRO A 143 2.87 15.85 -25.70
N THR A 144 3.39 16.57 -26.72
CA THR A 144 2.69 17.74 -27.30
C THR A 144 1.52 17.35 -28.19
N LYS A 145 1.42 16.07 -28.59
CA LYS A 145 0.33 15.55 -29.44
C LYS A 145 -0.83 14.97 -28.62
N GLY A 146 -0.71 14.93 -27.30
CA GLY A 146 -1.72 14.40 -26.41
C GLY A 146 -1.74 12.86 -26.36
N LEU A 147 -2.75 12.31 -25.69
CA LEU A 147 -2.93 10.90 -25.46
C LEU A 147 -3.31 10.14 -26.74
N ASP A 148 -2.69 8.99 -26.97
CA ASP A 148 -2.97 8.10 -28.08
C ASP A 148 -4.17 7.19 -27.76
N ARG A 149 -5.20 7.31 -28.57
CA ARG A 149 -6.45 6.58 -28.35
C ARG A 149 -6.30 5.06 -28.53
N ASP A 150 -5.44 4.60 -29.42
CA ASP A 150 -5.29 3.17 -29.68
C ASP A 150 -4.55 2.50 -28.54
N ILE A 151 -3.54 3.17 -27.98
CA ILE A 151 -2.86 2.74 -26.73
C ILE A 151 -3.86 2.68 -25.57
N LEU A 152 -4.65 3.74 -25.36
CA LEU A 152 -5.63 3.76 -24.26
C LEU A 152 -6.74 2.74 -24.43
N ASN A 153 -7.18 2.45 -25.66
CA ASN A 153 -8.15 1.39 -25.94
C ASN A 153 -7.60 -0.01 -25.62
N GLN A 154 -6.31 -0.23 -25.86
CA GLN A 154 -5.66 -1.47 -25.46
C GLN A 154 -5.57 -1.59 -23.93
N TRP A 155 -5.16 -0.54 -23.24
CA TRP A 155 -5.12 -0.53 -21.77
C TRP A 155 -6.50 -0.76 -21.17
N GLU A 156 -7.53 -0.15 -21.75
CA GLU A 156 -8.92 -0.37 -21.34
C GLU A 156 -9.32 -1.85 -21.38
N THR A 157 -8.87 -2.59 -22.43
CA THR A 157 -9.14 -4.03 -22.52
C THR A 157 -8.54 -4.80 -21.35
N TRP A 158 -7.29 -4.46 -20.97
CA TRP A 158 -6.62 -5.10 -19.84
C TRP A 158 -7.23 -4.68 -18.50
N PHE A 159 -7.55 -3.40 -18.34
CA PHE A 159 -8.15 -2.88 -17.11
C PHE A 159 -9.56 -3.41 -16.88
N ALA A 160 -10.35 -3.54 -17.94
CA ALA A 160 -11.68 -4.15 -17.86
C ALA A 160 -11.60 -5.63 -17.42
N GLU A 161 -10.60 -6.36 -17.91
CA GLU A 161 -10.38 -7.75 -17.50
C GLU A 161 -9.93 -7.82 -16.03
N MET A 162 -8.95 -7.01 -15.62
CA MET A 162 -8.54 -6.91 -14.22
C MET A 162 -9.71 -6.56 -13.31
N ASP A 163 -10.48 -5.54 -13.66
CA ASP A 163 -11.62 -5.06 -12.87
C ASP A 163 -12.71 -6.12 -12.74
N SER A 164 -12.97 -6.90 -13.81
CA SER A 164 -13.96 -7.99 -13.82
C SER A 164 -13.61 -9.11 -12.85
N HIS A 165 -12.31 -9.34 -12.58
CA HIS A 165 -11.79 -10.35 -11.67
C HIS A 165 -11.43 -9.81 -10.28
N GLY A 166 -11.70 -8.53 -10.01
CA GLY A 166 -11.39 -7.91 -8.71
C GLY A 166 -9.90 -7.72 -8.47
N ILE A 167 -9.10 -7.65 -9.54
CA ILE A 167 -7.67 -7.36 -9.51
C ILE A 167 -7.48 -5.85 -9.50
N VAL A 168 -6.80 -5.34 -8.48
CA VAL A 168 -6.52 -3.92 -8.33
C VAL A 168 -5.56 -3.44 -9.42
N ILE A 169 -5.99 -2.39 -10.09
CA ILE A 169 -5.18 -1.59 -11.01
C ILE A 169 -4.48 -0.54 -10.14
N PHE A 170 -3.27 -0.86 -9.63
CA PHE A 170 -2.48 0.09 -8.86
C PHE A 170 -1.69 0.95 -9.85
N PHE A 171 -2.27 2.09 -10.23
CA PHE A 171 -1.89 2.81 -11.43
C PHE A 171 -1.09 4.08 -11.14
N PHE A 172 0.21 3.98 -11.34
CA PHE A 172 1.12 5.12 -11.28
C PHE A 172 0.99 6.00 -12.52
N VAL A 173 0.92 7.31 -12.30
CA VAL A 173 0.97 8.27 -13.40
C VAL A 173 2.38 8.35 -13.97
N TYR A 174 3.38 8.37 -13.08
CA TYR A 174 4.80 8.47 -13.44
C TYR A 174 5.61 7.36 -12.78
N ASP A 175 6.55 6.81 -13.54
CA ASP A 175 7.65 5.98 -13.09
C ASP A 175 8.67 6.81 -12.29
N ASP A 176 9.60 6.16 -11.61
CA ASP A 176 10.72 6.80 -10.93
C ASP A 176 11.44 7.76 -11.90
N SER A 177 11.96 8.85 -11.40
CA SER A 177 12.66 9.85 -12.22
C SER A 177 11.93 10.35 -13.48
N ALA A 178 10.80 9.80 -13.90
CA ALA A 178 10.07 10.22 -15.09
C ALA A 178 9.51 11.64 -14.93
N ARG A 179 9.90 12.53 -15.87
CA ARG A 179 9.47 13.93 -15.84
C ARG A 179 9.33 14.51 -17.24
N ILE A 180 8.11 14.68 -17.70
CA ILE A 180 7.81 15.27 -19.00
C ILE A 180 7.83 16.80 -18.91
N TRP A 181 7.06 17.37 -17.99
CA TRP A 181 6.90 18.81 -17.84
C TRP A 181 7.80 19.39 -16.75
N ASN A 182 8.44 20.52 -17.04
CA ASN A 182 9.37 21.18 -16.12
C ASN A 182 8.78 22.50 -15.59
N THR A 183 7.66 22.43 -14.91
CA THR A 183 6.88 23.58 -14.40
C THR A 183 7.11 23.87 -12.91
N GLY A 184 8.20 23.36 -12.32
CA GLY A 184 8.49 23.49 -10.88
C GLY A 184 7.42 22.75 -10.05
N ASP A 185 6.90 23.41 -9.01
CA ASP A 185 5.86 22.84 -8.14
C ASP A 185 4.43 23.08 -8.66
N THR A 186 4.27 23.59 -9.87
CA THR A 186 2.95 23.84 -10.47
C THR A 186 2.63 22.81 -11.54
N VAL A 187 1.35 22.47 -11.68
CA VAL A 187 0.83 21.68 -12.80
C VAL A 187 0.44 22.64 -13.93
N GLY A 188 1.12 22.53 -15.08
CA GLY A 188 0.83 23.33 -16.27
C GLY A 188 -0.43 22.89 -16.99
N ALA A 189 -0.89 23.66 -18.00
CA ALA A 189 -2.10 23.34 -18.73
C ALA A 189 -2.00 22.03 -19.52
N GLU A 190 -0.84 21.75 -20.13
CA GLU A 190 -0.61 20.50 -20.88
C GLU A 190 -0.61 19.28 -19.98
N GLU A 191 0.08 19.35 -18.84
CA GLU A 191 0.09 18.29 -17.84
C GLU A 191 -1.31 18.06 -17.25
N ARG A 192 -2.05 19.15 -16.95
CA ARG A 192 -3.45 19.03 -16.51
C ARG A 192 -4.31 18.32 -17.54
N SER A 193 -4.16 18.66 -18.81
CA SER A 193 -4.91 17.99 -19.89
C SER A 193 -4.57 16.50 -19.98
N PHE A 194 -3.30 16.13 -19.75
CA PHE A 194 -2.89 14.75 -19.68
C PHE A 194 -3.51 14.03 -18.49
N LEU A 195 -3.39 14.60 -17.28
CA LEU A 195 -3.93 14.00 -16.06
C LEU A 195 -5.45 13.79 -16.15
N HIS A 196 -6.18 14.83 -16.54
CA HIS A 196 -7.64 14.75 -16.70
C HIS A 196 -8.02 13.73 -17.77
N GLY A 197 -7.35 13.72 -18.92
CA GLY A 197 -7.65 12.74 -19.98
C GLY A 197 -7.34 11.28 -19.57
N LEU A 198 -6.35 11.07 -18.71
CA LEU A 198 -6.06 9.75 -18.16
C LEU A 198 -7.11 9.32 -17.13
N VAL A 199 -7.51 10.24 -16.25
CA VAL A 199 -8.56 10.01 -15.24
C VAL A 199 -9.91 9.77 -15.91
N ASP A 200 -10.38 10.67 -16.75
CA ASP A 200 -11.65 10.54 -17.51
C ASP A 200 -11.76 9.21 -18.26
N ARG A 201 -10.60 8.67 -18.69
CA ARG A 201 -10.56 7.41 -19.44
C ARG A 201 -10.77 6.19 -18.57
N PHE A 202 -10.24 6.17 -17.33
CA PHE A 202 -10.13 4.95 -16.51
C PHE A 202 -10.88 5.02 -15.18
N GLU A 203 -11.41 6.14 -14.75
CA GLU A 203 -12.08 6.31 -13.46
C GLU A 203 -13.33 5.43 -13.25
N HIS A 204 -13.88 4.83 -14.31
CA HIS A 204 -15.04 3.95 -14.19
C HIS A 204 -14.70 2.53 -13.69
N HIS A 205 -13.40 2.19 -13.53
CA HIS A 205 -12.97 0.91 -13.00
C HIS A 205 -13.06 0.86 -11.47
N LYS A 206 -13.73 -0.14 -10.94
CA LYS A 206 -14.03 -0.25 -9.50
C LYS A 206 -12.82 -0.59 -8.63
N HIS A 207 -11.85 -1.28 -9.20
CA HIS A 207 -10.66 -1.74 -8.50
C HIS A 207 -9.42 -0.88 -8.84
N LEU A 208 -9.63 0.40 -9.16
CA LEU A 208 -8.58 1.36 -9.46
C LEU A 208 -8.09 2.06 -8.18
N ILE A 209 -6.78 2.17 -8.03
CA ILE A 209 -6.11 3.06 -7.07
C ILE A 209 -5.11 3.89 -7.86
N TRP A 210 -5.25 5.20 -7.82
CA TRP A 210 -4.29 6.11 -8.41
C TRP A 210 -3.03 6.18 -7.57
N CYS A 211 -1.86 6.26 -8.20
CA CYS A 211 -0.62 6.61 -7.54
C CYS A 211 0.08 7.73 -8.31
N VAL A 212 0.51 8.78 -7.63
CA VAL A 212 1.05 9.97 -8.30
C VAL A 212 2.35 9.66 -9.03
N ALA A 213 3.31 9.08 -8.34
CA ALA A 213 4.61 8.71 -8.89
C ALA A 213 5.24 7.61 -8.05
N GLU A 214 6.05 6.78 -8.71
CA GLU A 214 6.98 5.90 -8.04
C GLU A 214 8.14 6.70 -7.49
N GLU A 215 8.64 6.30 -6.31
CA GLU A 215 9.83 6.90 -5.68
C GLU A 215 9.92 8.42 -5.88
N TYR A 216 8.82 9.14 -5.60
CA TYR A 216 8.60 10.53 -6.01
C TYR A 216 9.78 11.45 -5.68
N GLU A 217 10.53 11.17 -4.61
CA GLU A 217 11.64 11.99 -4.11
C GLU A 217 12.78 12.08 -5.13
N GLU A 218 12.89 11.17 -6.06
CA GLU A 218 13.90 11.22 -7.10
C GLU A 218 13.72 12.42 -8.03
N ARG A 219 12.48 12.82 -8.27
CA ARG A 219 12.20 13.84 -9.29
C ARG A 219 11.25 14.94 -8.86
N TYR A 220 10.43 14.72 -7.87
CA TYR A 220 9.38 15.64 -7.46
C TYR A 220 9.58 16.12 -6.02
N SER A 221 9.16 17.36 -5.73
CA SER A 221 8.94 17.83 -4.37
C SER A 221 7.60 17.32 -3.83
N ALA A 222 7.45 17.22 -2.52
CA ALA A 222 6.18 16.90 -1.89
C ALA A 222 5.07 17.88 -2.31
N ALA A 223 5.39 19.17 -2.45
CA ALA A 223 4.45 20.18 -2.92
C ALA A 223 3.95 19.92 -4.34
N ARG A 224 4.82 19.43 -5.25
CA ARG A 224 4.43 19.05 -6.59
C ARG A 224 3.54 17.80 -6.59
N VAL A 225 3.90 16.79 -5.81
CA VAL A 225 3.09 15.56 -5.66
C VAL A 225 1.68 15.90 -5.19
N SER A 226 1.55 16.73 -4.15
CA SER A 226 0.24 17.18 -3.64
C SER A 226 -0.59 17.91 -4.71
N ARG A 227 0.04 18.71 -5.58
CA ARG A 227 -0.66 19.39 -6.66
C ARG A 227 -1.11 18.44 -7.78
N ILE A 228 -0.31 17.43 -8.11
CA ILE A 228 -0.72 16.38 -9.06
C ILE A 228 -1.88 15.58 -8.47
N ALA A 229 -1.80 15.18 -7.20
CA ALA A 229 -2.90 14.51 -6.50
C ALA A 229 -4.19 15.37 -6.51
N ALA A 230 -4.07 16.68 -6.32
CA ALA A 230 -5.20 17.61 -6.40
C ALA A 230 -5.85 17.65 -7.79
N GLU A 231 -5.07 17.59 -8.87
CA GLU A 231 -5.60 17.55 -10.25
C GLU A 231 -6.28 16.20 -10.54
N ILE A 232 -5.70 15.08 -10.08
CA ILE A 232 -6.34 13.76 -10.19
C ILE A 232 -7.67 13.78 -9.43
N ARG A 233 -7.68 14.25 -8.18
CA ARG A 233 -8.89 14.35 -7.36
C ARG A 233 -9.96 15.26 -7.97
N ALA A 234 -9.56 16.31 -8.68
CA ALA A 234 -10.48 17.25 -9.33
C ALA A 234 -11.14 16.67 -10.58
N ALA A 235 -10.47 15.72 -11.24
CA ALA A 235 -10.96 15.04 -12.43
C ALA A 235 -11.75 13.77 -12.11
N ASP A 236 -11.45 13.11 -10.99
CA ASP A 236 -12.03 11.82 -10.59
C ASP A 236 -13.46 11.99 -10.06
N ASP A 237 -14.43 11.54 -10.83
CA ASP A 237 -15.85 11.60 -10.50
C ASP A 237 -16.29 10.56 -9.44
N TYR A 238 -15.48 9.54 -9.18
CA TYR A 238 -15.86 8.39 -8.32
C TYR A 238 -15.08 8.30 -6.98
N ASP A 239 -14.23 9.28 -6.69
CA ASP A 239 -13.51 9.39 -5.41
C ASP A 239 -12.62 8.16 -5.10
N HIS A 240 -11.84 7.71 -6.09
CA HIS A 240 -10.86 6.64 -5.90
C HIS A 240 -9.79 7.04 -4.89
N ALA A 241 -9.19 6.05 -4.22
CA ALA A 241 -8.03 6.29 -3.39
C ALA A 241 -6.85 6.79 -4.22
N ILE A 242 -6.14 7.80 -3.72
CA ILE A 242 -4.91 8.33 -4.32
C ILE A 242 -3.74 7.99 -3.41
N ALA A 243 -2.76 7.30 -3.97
CA ALA A 243 -1.54 6.89 -3.31
C ALA A 243 -0.36 7.78 -3.70
N VAL A 244 0.66 7.78 -2.86
CA VAL A 244 2.01 8.24 -3.17
C VAL A 244 3.01 7.16 -2.79
N HIS A 245 4.04 6.95 -3.60
CA HIS A 245 5.09 5.97 -3.36
C HIS A 245 6.41 6.64 -3.01
N LYS A 246 7.07 6.14 -1.97
CA LYS A 246 8.29 6.70 -1.41
C LYS A 246 9.48 5.77 -1.62
N LEU A 247 10.61 6.34 -2.05
CA LEU A 247 11.86 5.65 -2.38
C LEU A 247 12.39 4.79 -1.22
N ASN A 248 12.39 5.34 -0.01
CA ASN A 248 12.92 4.59 1.13
C ASN A 248 12.38 5.11 2.46
N GLY A 249 11.95 4.18 3.28
CA GLY A 249 11.52 4.47 4.64
C GLY A 249 10.01 4.66 4.79
N LEU A 250 9.62 4.84 6.03
CA LEU A 250 8.23 4.72 6.49
C LEU A 250 7.71 6.04 7.10
N SER A 251 8.38 7.17 6.85
CA SER A 251 7.93 8.48 7.32
C SER A 251 7.23 9.23 6.21
N PHE A 252 6.00 9.69 6.47
CA PHE A 252 5.18 10.46 5.55
C PHE A 252 4.74 11.79 6.18
N ALA A 253 5.60 12.37 7.02
CA ALA A 253 5.28 13.64 7.70
C ALA A 253 4.90 14.75 6.74
N GLU A 254 5.48 14.77 5.54
CA GLU A 254 5.23 15.73 4.48
C GLU A 254 3.82 15.65 3.88
N PHE A 255 3.14 14.51 4.02
CA PHE A 255 1.78 14.29 3.51
C PHE A 255 0.76 13.95 4.60
N ALA A 256 1.17 13.98 5.88
CA ALA A 256 0.32 13.51 6.98
C ALA A 256 -1.04 14.22 7.07
N ASP A 257 -1.11 15.46 6.62
CA ASP A 257 -2.32 16.28 6.62
C ASP A 257 -2.74 16.70 5.20
N ASP A 258 -2.22 16.02 4.17
CA ASP A 258 -2.58 16.31 2.77
C ASP A 258 -4.01 15.79 2.49
N PRO A 259 -4.93 16.66 2.05
CA PRO A 259 -6.34 16.28 1.88
C PRO A 259 -6.59 15.46 0.60
N TYR A 260 -5.59 15.29 -0.25
CA TYR A 260 -5.72 14.61 -1.54
C TYR A 260 -5.12 13.22 -1.54
N ILE A 261 -4.28 12.86 -0.55
CA ILE A 261 -3.56 11.59 -0.47
C ILE A 261 -4.20 10.72 0.61
N ASP A 262 -4.59 9.51 0.23
CA ASP A 262 -5.30 8.54 1.07
C ASP A 262 -4.42 7.35 1.46
N GLN A 263 -3.41 7.02 0.66
CA GLN A 263 -2.56 5.86 0.86
C GLN A 263 -1.07 6.19 0.72
N PHE A 264 -0.27 5.61 1.61
CA PHE A 264 1.18 5.63 1.48
C PHE A 264 1.69 4.26 1.05
N ALA A 265 2.20 4.21 -0.17
CA ALA A 265 2.93 3.09 -0.71
C ALA A 265 4.42 3.28 -0.43
N VAL A 266 5.09 2.22 -0.01
CA VAL A 266 6.47 2.31 0.47
C VAL A 266 7.36 1.24 -0.11
N GLN A 267 8.58 1.65 -0.44
CA GLN A 267 9.72 0.76 -0.54
C GLN A 267 10.39 0.63 0.83
N TYR A 268 10.59 -0.59 1.29
CA TYR A 268 11.31 -0.82 2.55
C TYR A 268 12.15 -2.08 2.48
N ASN A 269 13.44 -1.89 2.21
CA ASN A 269 14.39 -2.94 1.90
C ASN A 269 14.99 -3.53 3.18
N VAL A 270 14.32 -4.50 3.79
CA VAL A 270 14.82 -5.26 4.95
C VAL A 270 14.59 -6.76 4.80
N ASP A 271 15.51 -7.56 5.36
CA ASP A 271 15.59 -8.98 5.05
C ASP A 271 14.64 -9.86 5.87
N THR A 272 14.22 -9.41 7.06
CA THR A 272 13.50 -10.28 8.00
C THR A 272 12.04 -9.88 8.20
N ALA A 273 11.16 -10.87 8.29
CA ALA A 273 9.75 -10.68 8.58
C ALA A 273 9.51 -9.89 9.90
N GLY A 274 10.31 -10.17 10.95
CA GLY A 274 10.18 -9.45 12.22
C GLY A 274 10.54 -7.97 12.14
N THR A 275 11.56 -7.61 11.36
CA THR A 275 11.92 -6.20 11.14
C THR A 275 10.85 -5.48 10.33
N LEU A 276 10.33 -6.11 9.26
CA LEU A 276 9.20 -5.59 8.48
C LEU A 276 7.98 -5.35 9.37
N HIS A 277 7.60 -6.35 10.16
CA HIS A 277 6.46 -6.23 11.07
C HIS A 277 6.61 -5.05 12.04
N SER A 278 7.73 -4.99 12.76
CA SER A 278 7.98 -3.92 13.75
C SER A 278 7.94 -2.52 13.11
N ALA A 279 8.48 -2.39 11.90
CA ALA A 279 8.48 -1.13 11.17
C ALA A 279 7.07 -0.72 10.74
N VAL A 280 6.27 -1.66 10.22
CA VAL A 280 4.88 -1.42 9.82
C VAL A 280 4.01 -1.07 11.02
N VAL A 281 4.15 -1.77 12.16
CA VAL A 281 3.46 -1.44 13.44
C VAL A 281 3.75 0.00 13.86
N GLY A 282 5.02 0.41 13.83
CA GLY A 282 5.42 1.78 14.17
C GLY A 282 4.82 2.82 13.24
N THR A 283 4.76 2.52 11.94
CA THR A 283 4.16 3.40 10.93
C THR A 283 2.64 3.46 11.05
N PHE A 284 1.98 2.34 11.30
CA PHE A 284 0.54 2.27 11.55
C PHE A 284 0.16 3.16 12.75
N ALA A 285 0.92 3.09 13.84
CA ALA A 285 0.72 3.96 15.00
C ALA A 285 0.91 5.45 14.66
N THR A 286 1.88 5.78 13.80
CA THR A 286 2.12 7.17 13.35
C THR A 286 1.01 7.64 12.42
N ALA A 287 0.46 6.78 11.57
CA ALA A 287 -0.69 7.09 10.71
C ALA A 287 -1.93 7.49 11.53
N ALA A 288 -2.07 6.95 12.74
CA ALA A 288 -3.13 7.28 13.69
C ALA A 288 -4.54 7.23 13.09
N GLY A 289 -4.81 6.30 12.18
CA GLY A 289 -6.10 6.14 11.52
C GLY A 289 -6.46 7.21 10.49
N ARG A 290 -5.48 7.98 10.00
CA ARG A 290 -5.74 9.03 8.99
C ARG A 290 -5.59 8.57 7.56
N TYR A 291 -4.75 7.58 7.31
CA TYR A 291 -4.45 7.01 5.99
C TYR A 291 -4.09 5.54 6.08
N ASN A 292 -4.14 4.85 4.98
CA ASN A 292 -3.76 3.44 4.91
C ASN A 292 -2.34 3.25 4.33
N LEU A 293 -1.77 2.09 4.64
CA LEU A 293 -0.40 1.73 4.27
C LEU A 293 -0.39 0.58 3.27
N ASN A 294 0.49 0.67 2.28
CA ASN A 294 0.78 -0.40 1.35
C ASN A 294 2.29 -0.61 1.28
N LEU A 295 2.77 -1.77 1.71
CA LEU A 295 4.15 -2.15 1.46
C LEU A 295 4.22 -2.71 0.04
N SER A 296 4.64 -1.85 -0.90
CA SER A 296 4.58 -2.12 -2.33
C SER A 296 5.90 -2.62 -2.89
N GLU A 297 7.00 -2.41 -2.16
CA GLU A 297 8.32 -2.83 -2.59
C GLU A 297 9.22 -3.20 -1.43
N ALA A 298 9.97 -4.31 -1.58
CA ALA A 298 11.04 -4.70 -0.67
C ALA A 298 12.09 -5.52 -1.41
N ALA A 299 13.36 -5.15 -1.29
CA ALA A 299 14.47 -5.97 -1.78
C ALA A 299 14.49 -7.32 -1.06
N ASP A 300 14.98 -8.33 -1.76
CA ASP A 300 15.18 -9.68 -1.21
C ASP A 300 13.92 -10.28 -0.54
N TYR A 301 12.75 -9.99 -1.13
CA TYR A 301 11.48 -10.50 -0.60
C TYR A 301 11.46 -12.02 -0.50
N GLY A 302 12.15 -12.68 -1.42
CA GLY A 302 12.28 -14.13 -1.48
C GLY A 302 11.09 -14.81 -2.17
N THR A 303 11.00 -16.13 -2.00
CA THR A 303 9.96 -17.00 -2.59
C THR A 303 9.45 -17.99 -1.54
N GLY A 304 8.34 -18.65 -1.82
CA GLY A 304 7.76 -19.70 -0.98
C GLY A 304 7.50 -19.23 0.47
N ALA A 305 7.89 -20.05 1.44
CA ALA A 305 7.65 -19.77 2.85
C ALA A 305 8.29 -18.46 3.34
N ALA A 306 9.40 -18.02 2.75
CA ALA A 306 10.04 -16.76 3.15
C ALA A 306 9.17 -15.55 2.74
N ALA A 307 8.71 -15.52 1.48
CA ALA A 307 7.81 -14.49 0.96
C ALA A 307 6.48 -14.50 1.73
N ARG A 308 5.88 -15.68 1.93
CA ARG A 308 4.63 -15.83 2.68
C ARG A 308 4.72 -15.25 4.09
N ARG A 309 5.79 -15.57 4.83
CA ARG A 309 5.99 -15.03 6.21
C ARG A 309 6.15 -13.52 6.23
N LYS A 310 6.83 -12.95 5.24
CA LYS A 310 6.94 -11.48 5.10
C LYS A 310 5.57 -10.85 4.82
N SER A 311 4.78 -11.43 3.91
CA SER A 311 3.41 -10.96 3.63
C SER A 311 2.53 -10.97 4.88
N TRP A 312 2.55 -12.07 5.66
CA TRP A 312 1.82 -12.15 6.92
C TRP A 312 2.31 -11.16 7.96
N ALA A 313 3.63 -10.99 8.08
CA ALA A 313 4.23 -10.02 9.01
C ALA A 313 3.78 -8.58 8.69
N ILE A 314 3.74 -8.21 7.42
CA ILE A 314 3.26 -6.90 6.95
C ILE A 314 1.78 -6.73 7.26
N ALA A 315 0.94 -7.70 6.87
CA ALA A 315 -0.50 -7.66 7.08
C ALA A 315 -0.87 -7.57 8.57
N MET A 316 -0.19 -8.34 9.41
CA MET A 316 -0.36 -8.29 10.86
C MET A 316 0.16 -6.99 11.48
N GLY A 317 1.04 -6.28 10.80
CA GLY A 317 1.50 -4.93 11.17
C GLY A 317 0.53 -3.82 10.80
N GLY A 318 -0.49 -4.11 10.00
CA GLY A 318 -1.53 -3.15 9.61
C GLY A 318 -1.35 -2.51 8.24
N ALA A 319 -0.75 -3.21 7.27
CA ALA A 319 -0.57 -2.71 5.89
C ALA A 319 -1.05 -3.70 4.84
N TYR A 320 -1.39 -3.19 3.67
CA TYR A 320 -1.55 -3.97 2.45
C TYR A 320 -0.19 -4.44 1.93
N VAL A 321 -0.20 -5.44 1.04
CA VAL A 321 0.99 -6.13 0.58
C VAL A 321 1.02 -6.17 -0.95
N MET A 322 2.01 -5.51 -1.54
CA MET A 322 2.39 -5.71 -2.93
C MET A 322 3.87 -6.10 -2.96
N ILE A 323 4.17 -7.19 -3.62
CA ILE A 323 5.52 -7.74 -3.64
C ILE A 323 6.19 -7.33 -4.94
N LEU A 324 6.97 -6.26 -4.91
CA LEU A 324 7.81 -5.90 -6.05
C LEU A 324 8.97 -6.88 -6.19
N GLY A 325 9.35 -7.16 -7.42
CA GLY A 325 10.38 -8.14 -7.75
C GLY A 325 9.85 -9.55 -7.97
N MET A 326 8.57 -9.79 -7.78
CA MET A 326 7.89 -10.98 -8.26
C MET A 326 7.42 -10.72 -9.70
N ASP A 327 8.20 -11.11 -10.70
CA ASP A 327 7.73 -11.15 -12.09
C ASP A 327 6.55 -12.12 -12.17
N ILE A 328 5.36 -11.64 -12.53
CA ILE A 328 4.15 -12.45 -12.61
C ILE A 328 4.38 -13.67 -13.51
N ALA A 329 5.05 -13.51 -14.65
CA ALA A 329 5.33 -14.59 -15.59
C ALA A 329 6.23 -15.68 -14.97
N GLY A 330 7.31 -15.26 -14.30
CA GLY A 330 8.32 -16.14 -13.70
C GLY A 330 7.97 -16.63 -12.29
N THR A 331 7.04 -15.98 -11.60
CA THR A 331 6.67 -16.35 -10.23
C THR A 331 5.94 -17.67 -10.18
N ALA A 332 6.27 -18.53 -9.23
CA ALA A 332 5.58 -19.78 -9.01
C ALA A 332 4.09 -19.55 -8.67
N VAL A 333 3.21 -20.36 -9.26
CA VAL A 333 1.76 -20.32 -8.98
C VAL A 333 1.49 -20.45 -7.48
N SER A 334 2.23 -21.31 -6.77
CA SER A 334 2.11 -21.50 -5.32
C SER A 334 2.35 -20.22 -4.50
N ASP A 335 3.26 -19.36 -4.95
CA ASP A 335 3.59 -18.10 -4.26
C ASP A 335 2.47 -17.04 -4.46
N LEU A 336 1.89 -17.02 -5.66
CA LEU A 336 0.70 -16.23 -5.94
C LEU A 336 -0.54 -16.73 -5.18
N GLU A 337 -0.70 -18.06 -5.06
CA GLU A 337 -1.74 -18.67 -4.24
C GLU A 337 -1.60 -18.34 -2.75
N ASP A 338 -0.36 -18.13 -2.26
CA ASP A 338 -0.12 -17.64 -0.89
C ASP A 338 -0.70 -16.25 -0.69
N CYS A 339 -0.58 -15.35 -1.68
CA CYS A 339 -1.24 -14.05 -1.67
C CYS A 339 -2.78 -14.22 -1.61
N GLY A 340 -3.34 -15.07 -2.46
CA GLY A 340 -4.77 -15.35 -2.47
C GLY A 340 -5.28 -15.97 -1.16
N ARG A 341 -4.48 -16.79 -0.47
CA ARG A 341 -4.80 -17.34 0.86
C ARG A 341 -4.86 -16.23 1.91
N LEU A 342 -3.91 -15.31 1.87
CA LEU A 342 -3.88 -14.15 2.77
C LEU A 342 -5.12 -13.26 2.57
N VAL A 343 -5.44 -12.91 1.32
CA VAL A 343 -6.64 -12.12 0.97
C VAL A 343 -7.90 -12.79 1.52
N ARG A 344 -8.14 -14.07 1.19
CA ARG A 344 -9.33 -14.79 1.65
C ARG A 344 -9.44 -14.88 3.17
N PHE A 345 -8.32 -15.06 3.86
CA PHE A 345 -8.33 -15.08 5.32
C PHE A 345 -8.76 -13.73 5.89
N PHE A 346 -8.08 -12.64 5.51
CA PHE A 346 -8.37 -11.32 6.05
C PHE A 346 -9.81 -10.87 5.72
N GLU A 347 -10.27 -11.03 4.48
CA GLU A 347 -11.64 -10.67 4.08
C GLU A 347 -12.73 -11.50 4.78
N SER A 348 -12.38 -12.62 5.39
CA SER A 348 -13.28 -13.44 6.22
C SER A 348 -13.27 -13.08 7.70
N THR A 349 -12.65 -11.96 8.08
CA THR A 349 -12.51 -11.47 9.47
C THR A 349 -12.96 -10.02 9.58
N ASP A 350 -12.95 -9.47 10.79
CA ASP A 350 -13.24 -8.05 11.07
C ASP A 350 -11.95 -7.21 11.10
N PHE A 351 -10.92 -7.59 10.36
CA PHE A 351 -9.59 -6.97 10.42
C PHE A 351 -9.63 -5.44 10.28
N TYR A 352 -10.54 -4.91 9.49
CA TYR A 352 -10.72 -3.47 9.26
C TYR A 352 -11.13 -2.67 10.52
N GLN A 353 -11.51 -3.36 11.58
CA GLN A 353 -11.80 -2.76 12.91
C GLN A 353 -10.63 -2.96 13.89
N MET A 354 -9.55 -3.57 13.46
CA MET A 354 -8.43 -3.96 14.32
C MET A 354 -7.22 -3.05 14.13
N ALA A 355 -6.35 -3.07 15.13
CA ALA A 355 -5.03 -2.47 15.12
C ALA A 355 -3.98 -3.48 15.63
N PRO A 356 -2.67 -3.28 15.35
CA PRO A 356 -1.63 -4.09 15.94
C PRO A 356 -1.63 -4.02 17.48
N HIS A 357 -1.57 -5.19 18.12
CA HIS A 357 -1.62 -5.38 19.58
C HIS A 357 -0.71 -6.54 20.02
N ASP A 358 0.57 -6.48 19.64
CA ASP A 358 1.53 -7.54 19.93
C ASP A 358 1.77 -7.75 21.44
N GLU A 359 1.47 -6.76 22.26
CA GLU A 359 1.47 -6.90 23.73
C GLU A 359 0.46 -7.94 24.24
N LEU A 360 -0.53 -8.28 23.43
CA LEU A 360 -1.50 -9.34 23.73
C LEU A 360 -1.00 -10.73 23.32
N ALA A 361 0.16 -10.88 22.69
CA ALA A 361 0.68 -12.18 22.30
C ALA A 361 1.00 -13.06 23.52
N PHE A 362 0.58 -14.33 23.45
CA PHE A 362 0.77 -15.30 24.52
C PHE A 362 1.01 -16.72 23.97
N GLY A 363 1.72 -17.55 24.71
CA GLY A 363 2.09 -18.88 24.26
C GLY A 363 3.03 -18.82 23.03
N GLY A 364 2.65 -19.48 21.94
CA GLY A 364 3.41 -19.48 20.69
C GLY A 364 2.99 -18.40 19.68
N THR A 365 2.12 -17.45 20.07
CA THR A 365 1.73 -16.34 19.21
C THR A 365 2.89 -15.36 19.02
N GLU A 366 3.16 -14.97 17.77
CA GLU A 366 4.18 -14.01 17.41
C GLU A 366 3.62 -12.59 17.23
N TYR A 367 2.52 -12.46 16.48
CA TYR A 367 1.88 -11.18 16.18
C TYR A 367 0.40 -11.21 16.48
N VAL A 368 -0.16 -10.06 16.85
CA VAL A 368 -1.59 -9.90 17.14
C VAL A 368 -2.13 -8.65 16.46
N LEU A 369 -3.17 -8.82 15.66
CA LEU A 369 -4.03 -7.74 15.19
C LEU A 369 -5.37 -7.87 15.92
N ALA A 370 -5.85 -6.81 16.59
CA ALA A 370 -7.02 -6.96 17.45
C ALA A 370 -7.91 -5.71 17.56
N ARG A 371 -9.17 -5.97 17.88
CA ARG A 371 -10.09 -5.06 18.57
C ARG A 371 -10.32 -5.66 19.97
N PRO A 372 -9.57 -5.23 20.99
CA PRO A 372 -9.60 -5.85 22.31
C PRO A 372 -11.00 -5.94 22.90
N GLY A 373 -11.34 -7.11 23.46
CA GLY A 373 -12.65 -7.41 24.00
C GLY A 373 -13.67 -7.97 23.00
N ASP A 374 -13.39 -7.90 21.69
CA ASP A 374 -14.30 -8.33 20.63
C ASP A 374 -13.69 -9.34 19.67
N SER A 375 -12.63 -8.98 18.95
CA SER A 375 -12.05 -9.82 17.90
C SER A 375 -10.54 -9.71 17.83
N TYR A 376 -9.89 -10.82 17.45
CA TYR A 376 -8.44 -10.95 17.43
C TYR A 376 -8.01 -11.85 16.28
N ILE A 377 -6.91 -11.49 15.62
CA ILE A 377 -6.15 -12.35 14.73
C ILE A 377 -4.79 -12.55 15.39
N ALA A 378 -4.43 -13.79 15.69
CA ALA A 378 -3.11 -14.18 16.17
C ALA A 378 -2.37 -14.94 15.07
N TYR A 379 -1.06 -14.73 14.91
CA TYR A 379 -0.23 -15.40 13.93
C TYR A 379 0.99 -16.05 14.58
N ALA A 380 1.39 -17.19 14.05
CA ALA A 380 2.62 -17.89 14.40
C ALA A 380 3.25 -18.54 13.16
N SER A 381 4.52 -18.25 12.91
CA SER A 381 5.27 -18.77 11.76
C SER A 381 5.70 -20.24 11.90
N ASN A 382 5.76 -20.77 13.15
CA ASN A 382 6.14 -22.16 13.42
C ASN A 382 5.63 -22.65 14.78
N LEU A 383 4.34 -22.87 14.89
CA LEU A 383 3.68 -23.29 16.12
C LEU A 383 3.89 -24.79 16.41
N SER A 384 4.50 -25.12 17.53
CA SER A 384 4.65 -26.50 17.99
C SER A 384 3.65 -26.93 19.08
N GLY A 385 2.94 -25.98 19.70
CA GLY A 385 2.10 -26.25 20.89
C GLY A 385 0.80 -25.46 20.92
N GLN A 386 0.75 -24.44 21.74
CA GLN A 386 -0.42 -23.63 21.98
C GLN A 386 -0.21 -22.21 21.43
N MET A 387 -1.26 -21.66 20.83
CA MET A 387 -1.38 -20.24 20.49
C MET A 387 -2.33 -19.58 21.48
N GLY A 388 -2.01 -18.36 21.90
CA GLY A 388 -2.81 -17.71 22.94
C GLY A 388 -2.84 -16.20 22.84
N LEU A 389 -3.69 -15.63 23.70
CA LEU A 389 -3.92 -14.19 23.83
C LEU A 389 -3.94 -13.80 25.31
N ARG A 390 -3.37 -12.64 25.61
CA ARG A 390 -3.42 -12.05 26.95
C ARG A 390 -4.71 -11.25 27.15
N GLN A 391 -5.06 -11.04 28.40
CA GLN A 391 -6.09 -10.11 28.84
C GLN A 391 -7.47 -10.35 28.18
N MET A 392 -7.79 -11.61 27.87
CA MET A 392 -9.09 -11.94 27.29
C MET A 392 -10.23 -11.53 28.23
N THR A 393 -11.29 -10.98 27.67
CA THR A 393 -12.55 -10.73 28.38
C THR A 393 -13.31 -12.03 28.48
N GLN A 394 -13.98 -12.28 29.62
CA GLN A 394 -14.86 -13.43 29.79
C GLN A 394 -16.00 -13.43 28.77
N GLY A 395 -16.29 -14.57 28.16
CA GLY A 395 -17.35 -14.70 27.15
C GLY A 395 -17.30 -16.01 26.38
N LEU A 396 -18.17 -16.11 25.40
CA LEU A 396 -18.17 -17.17 24.40
C LEU A 396 -17.50 -16.64 23.11
N TYR A 397 -16.62 -17.44 22.55
CA TYR A 397 -15.88 -17.08 21.36
C TYR A 397 -15.93 -18.18 20.31
N ASP A 398 -16.02 -17.78 19.05
CA ASP A 398 -15.78 -18.65 17.91
C ASP A 398 -14.29 -18.56 17.52
N LEU A 399 -13.65 -19.69 17.32
CA LEU A 399 -12.24 -19.82 16.92
C LEU A 399 -12.17 -20.40 15.52
N LYS A 400 -11.42 -19.74 14.62
CA LYS A 400 -11.08 -20.23 13.29
C LYS A 400 -9.57 -20.34 13.17
N TRP A 401 -9.07 -21.58 13.24
CA TRP A 401 -7.69 -21.91 12.90
C TRP A 401 -7.54 -21.96 11.39
N TYR A 402 -6.47 -21.41 10.91
CA TYR A 402 -6.17 -21.33 9.47
C TYR A 402 -4.72 -21.69 9.23
N ASP A 403 -4.48 -22.72 8.42
CA ASP A 403 -3.16 -23.07 7.92
C ASP A 403 -2.82 -22.15 6.77
N VAL A 404 -1.86 -21.27 6.98
CA VAL A 404 -1.53 -20.22 6.00
C VAL A 404 -0.85 -20.76 4.75
N ALA A 405 -0.23 -21.95 4.85
CA ALA A 405 0.46 -22.59 3.73
C ALA A 405 -0.49 -23.38 2.84
N THR A 406 -1.58 -23.92 3.39
CA THR A 406 -2.49 -24.82 2.65
C THR A 406 -3.90 -24.23 2.49
N GLY A 407 -4.28 -23.26 3.33
CA GLY A 407 -5.65 -22.74 3.38
C GLY A 407 -6.62 -23.63 4.15
N ALA A 408 -6.17 -24.69 4.81
CA ALA A 408 -7.03 -25.56 5.61
C ALA A 408 -7.56 -24.84 6.85
N GLU A 409 -8.84 -25.07 7.17
CA GLU A 409 -9.51 -24.44 8.30
C GLU A 409 -10.01 -25.49 9.32
N VAL A 410 -9.88 -25.16 10.62
CA VAL A 410 -10.57 -25.85 11.71
C VAL A 410 -11.32 -24.84 12.53
N ARG A 411 -12.61 -25.08 12.77
CA ARG A 411 -13.49 -24.17 13.51
C ARG A 411 -13.97 -24.77 14.81
N GLN A 412 -13.93 -23.98 15.89
CA GLN A 412 -14.48 -24.30 17.18
C GLN A 412 -15.49 -23.20 17.54
N ARG A 413 -16.72 -23.58 17.83
CA ARG A 413 -17.80 -22.62 18.10
C ARG A 413 -18.10 -22.53 19.56
N ARG A 414 -18.46 -21.32 20.02
CA ARG A 414 -18.93 -21.02 21.38
C ARG A 414 -18.00 -21.56 22.47
N VAL A 415 -16.71 -21.40 22.27
CA VAL A 415 -15.68 -21.78 23.25
C VAL A 415 -15.79 -20.85 24.45
N ALA A 416 -15.99 -21.43 25.64
CA ALA A 416 -16.04 -20.68 26.89
C ALA A 416 -14.64 -20.17 27.26
N VAL A 417 -14.50 -18.86 27.41
CA VAL A 417 -13.23 -18.18 27.74
C VAL A 417 -13.44 -17.41 29.04
N SER A 418 -12.66 -17.71 30.06
CA SER A 418 -12.61 -16.92 31.30
C SER A 418 -11.71 -15.67 31.07
N ALA A 419 -11.86 -14.66 31.93
CA ALA A 419 -11.00 -13.49 31.91
C ALA A 419 -9.52 -13.84 32.14
N GLY A 420 -8.60 -13.03 31.57
CA GLY A 420 -7.14 -13.16 31.70
C GLY A 420 -6.47 -13.87 30.53
N ASP A 421 -5.25 -14.35 30.72
CA ASP A 421 -4.44 -14.98 29.66
C ASP A 421 -5.03 -16.36 29.30
N ARG A 422 -5.15 -16.62 27.99
CA ARG A 422 -5.72 -17.87 27.46
C ARG A 422 -4.88 -18.40 26.32
N ALA A 423 -4.75 -19.73 26.27
CA ALA A 423 -4.11 -20.42 25.17
C ALA A 423 -4.92 -21.66 24.76
N TRP A 424 -4.90 -21.95 23.49
CA TRP A 424 -5.58 -23.10 22.89
C TRP A 424 -4.57 -24.00 22.18
N SER A 425 -4.73 -25.30 22.37
CA SER A 425 -3.90 -26.29 21.69
C SER A 425 -4.21 -26.29 20.20
N LYS A 426 -3.15 -26.30 19.40
CA LYS A 426 -3.26 -26.48 17.96
C LYS A 426 -4.05 -27.76 17.62
N PRO A 427 -5.05 -27.72 16.72
CA PRO A 427 -5.67 -28.94 16.19
C PRO A 427 -4.63 -29.91 15.59
N ALA A 428 -4.90 -31.22 15.71
CA ALA A 428 -3.92 -32.23 15.30
C ALA A 428 -3.65 -32.21 13.77
N ASP A 429 -4.70 -31.99 12.98
CA ASP A 429 -4.68 -32.14 11.51
C ASP A 429 -4.41 -30.82 10.77
N ILE A 430 -3.73 -29.87 11.40
CA ILE A 430 -3.37 -28.58 10.81
C ILE A 430 -1.84 -28.37 10.90
N GLY A 431 -1.27 -27.63 9.97
CA GLY A 431 0.16 -27.36 9.90
C GLY A 431 0.75 -26.61 11.10
N THR A 432 1.89 -25.98 10.91
CA THR A 432 2.60 -25.25 11.98
C THR A 432 2.66 -23.74 11.74
N GLU A 433 2.49 -23.29 10.51
CA GLU A 433 2.39 -21.87 10.18
C GLU A 433 0.90 -21.50 10.16
N LEU A 434 0.44 -20.78 11.19
CA LEU A 434 -0.96 -20.66 11.52
C LEU A 434 -1.39 -19.23 11.80
N ALA A 435 -2.62 -18.91 11.36
CA ALA A 435 -3.38 -17.79 11.88
C ALA A 435 -4.58 -18.33 12.69
N LEU A 436 -4.92 -17.63 13.76
CA LEU A 436 -6.08 -17.93 14.59
C LEU A 436 -6.96 -16.68 14.71
N TYR A 437 -8.14 -16.73 14.10
CA TYR A 437 -9.14 -15.69 14.30
C TYR A 437 -10.07 -16.07 15.46
N VAL A 438 -10.18 -15.18 16.45
CA VAL A 438 -10.98 -15.34 17.66
C VAL A 438 -12.02 -14.22 17.72
N LYS A 439 -13.30 -14.57 17.64
CA LYS A 439 -14.41 -13.61 17.62
C LYS A 439 -15.38 -13.87 18.77
N ARG A 440 -15.67 -12.84 19.56
CA ARG A 440 -16.68 -12.92 20.61
C ARG A 440 -18.07 -13.11 19.98
N CYS A 441 -18.82 -14.09 20.47
CA CYS A 441 -20.16 -14.43 19.96
C CYS A 441 -21.24 -14.38 21.02
N GLY A 442 -20.93 -14.08 22.28
CA GLY A 442 -21.88 -13.94 23.38
C GLY A 442 -21.23 -13.86 24.74
N ASP A 443 -22.07 -13.68 25.73
CA ASP A 443 -21.71 -13.74 27.15
C ASP A 443 -21.81 -15.17 27.70
N LEU A 444 -21.04 -15.48 28.74
CA LEU A 444 -21.29 -16.66 29.54
C LEU A 444 -22.49 -16.35 30.42
N ASP A 445 -23.54 -17.21 30.40
CA ASP A 445 -24.63 -17.11 31.33
C ASP A 445 -24.07 -17.28 32.76
N VAL A 446 -24.19 -16.25 33.56
CA VAL A 446 -23.68 -16.21 34.95
C VAL A 446 -24.63 -16.98 35.91
N ASP A 447 -25.79 -17.42 35.42
CA ASP A 447 -26.88 -18.01 36.22
C ASP A 447 -27.10 -19.52 35.97
N ALA A 448 -26.05 -20.27 35.62
CA ALA A 448 -26.16 -21.74 35.51
C ALA A 448 -25.34 -22.43 36.60
N ASP A 449 -25.74 -22.24 37.87
CA ASP A 449 -25.39 -23.08 39.01
C ASP A 449 -26.67 -23.49 39.76
#